data_5855445a592256af1d3b5ca171f3aced
#
_entry.id   5855445a592256af1d3b5ca171f3aced
#
_cell.length_a   1.000
_cell.length_b   1.000
_cell.length_c   1.000
_cell.angle_alpha   90.00
_cell.angle_beta   90.00
_cell.angle_gamma   90.00
#
_symmetry.space_group_name_H-M   'P 1'
#
loop_
_entity.id
_entity.type
_entity.pdbx_description
1 polymer ?
#
loop_
_entity_poly.entity_id
_entity_poly.type
_entity_poly.pdbx_seq_one_letter_code
_entity_poly.pdbx_strand_id
1 'polypeptide(L)'
;MSQNIIVYMVVNLTINDPEEYQIYEKGFFSYLQKHNGSFITFDDNRVVLEGIEPVPGRAIIFSFPSEEDADNWWNDEGYQELSKHRRAATDITLQRIKGLPPRT
;
A
#
# COMPACT_ATOMS: atom_id res chain seq x y z
N MET A 1 -6.13 14.79 -24.51
CA MET A 1 -5.81 14.84 -23.09
C MET A 1 -5.85 13.45 -22.50
N SER A 2 -4.80 13.11 -21.77
CA SER A 2 -4.82 11.85 -21.04
C SER A 2 -5.69 11.99 -19.79
N GLN A 3 -6.50 10.99 -19.51
CA GLN A 3 -7.28 10.93 -18.28
C GLN A 3 -6.44 10.21 -17.22
N ASN A 4 -6.45 10.74 -16.02
CA ASN A 4 -5.79 10.07 -14.89
C ASN A 4 -6.65 8.88 -14.49
N ILE A 5 -6.02 7.74 -14.36
CA ILE A 5 -6.66 6.52 -13.89
C ILE A 5 -6.17 6.25 -12.48
N ILE A 6 -7.10 6.11 -11.54
CA ILE A 6 -6.77 5.76 -10.16
C ILE A 6 -6.04 4.42 -10.16
N VAL A 7 -4.98 4.33 -9.37
CA VAL A 7 -4.32 3.05 -9.13
C VAL A 7 -4.49 2.66 -7.67
N TYR A 8 -4.62 1.35 -7.45
CA TYR A 8 -4.82 0.80 -6.12
C TYR A 8 -3.59 0.00 -5.72
N MET A 9 -3.19 0.17 -4.47
CA MET A 9 -2.17 -0.66 -3.85
C MET A 9 -2.89 -1.70 -3.01
N VAL A 10 -2.64 -2.97 -3.30
CA VAL A 10 -3.24 -4.09 -2.58
C VAL A 10 -2.15 -4.82 -1.84
N VAL A 11 -2.26 -4.86 -0.53
CA VAL A 11 -1.21 -5.36 0.34
C VAL A 11 -1.73 -6.49 1.21
N ASN A 12 -0.93 -7.56 1.29
CA ASN A 12 -1.13 -8.60 2.31
C ASN A 12 0.19 -8.74 3.04
N LEU A 13 0.15 -8.67 4.38
CA LEU A 13 1.38 -8.75 5.16
C LEU A 13 1.18 -9.44 6.49
N THR A 14 2.25 -10.14 6.92
CA THR A 14 2.37 -10.67 8.27
C THR A 14 3.35 -9.78 9.00
N ILE A 15 2.95 -9.23 10.14
CA ILE A 15 3.83 -8.40 10.96
C ILE A 15 4.58 -9.32 11.92
N ASN A 16 5.88 -9.50 11.69
CA ASN A 16 6.73 -10.37 12.49
C ASN A 16 7.36 -9.66 13.68
N ASP A 17 7.55 -8.34 13.56
CA ASP A 17 8.12 -7.49 14.58
C ASP A 17 7.28 -6.23 14.74
N PRO A 18 6.29 -6.23 15.65
CA PRO A 18 5.39 -5.09 15.79
C PRO A 18 6.07 -3.78 16.17
N GLU A 19 7.14 -3.82 16.95
CA GLU A 19 7.85 -2.61 17.37
C GLU A 19 8.53 -1.94 16.19
N GLU A 20 9.22 -2.74 15.37
CA GLU A 20 9.87 -2.25 14.16
C GLU A 20 8.85 -1.75 13.13
N TYR A 21 7.76 -2.49 12.95
CA TYR A 21 6.71 -2.09 12.02
C TYR A 21 6.04 -0.77 12.43
N GLN A 22 5.94 -0.51 13.73
CA GLN A 22 5.35 0.72 14.25
C GLN A 22 6.12 1.96 13.78
N ILE A 23 7.42 1.85 13.61
CA ILE A 23 8.24 2.95 13.08
C ILE A 23 7.77 3.29 11.67
N TYR A 24 7.54 2.28 10.84
CA TYR A 24 7.01 2.46 9.50
C TYR A 24 5.61 3.09 9.53
N GLU A 25 4.72 2.55 10.36
CA GLU A 25 3.34 3.06 10.45
C GLU A 25 3.29 4.54 10.79
N LYS A 26 4.13 4.98 11.71
CA LYS A 26 4.14 6.38 12.14
C LYS A 26 4.49 7.34 11.01
N GLY A 27 5.29 6.92 10.05
CA GLY A 27 5.69 7.77 8.94
C GLY A 27 4.88 7.58 7.67
N PHE A 28 4.12 6.48 7.58
CA PHE A 28 3.44 6.09 6.34
C PHE A 28 2.48 7.16 5.82
N PHE A 29 1.62 7.67 6.68
CA PHE A 29 0.56 8.59 6.25
C PHE A 29 1.09 9.93 5.73
N SER A 30 2.21 10.40 6.27
CA SER A 30 2.84 11.63 5.77
C SER A 30 3.28 11.48 4.32
N TYR A 31 3.88 10.34 3.97
CA TYR A 31 4.29 10.09 2.59
C TYR A 31 3.11 9.82 1.67
N LEU A 32 2.07 9.16 2.19
CA LEU A 32 0.86 8.95 1.43
C LEU A 32 0.24 10.30 1.02
N GLN A 33 0.08 11.20 2.00
CA GLN A 33 -0.48 12.53 1.76
C GLN A 33 0.40 13.38 0.84
N LYS A 34 1.72 13.28 1.00
CA LYS A 34 2.67 14.01 0.17
C LYS A 34 2.47 13.74 -1.31
N HIS A 35 2.07 12.53 -1.67
CA HIS A 35 1.89 12.10 -3.05
C HIS A 35 0.41 11.94 -3.43
N ASN A 36 -0.48 12.64 -2.73
CA ASN A 36 -1.92 12.68 -3.03
C ASN A 36 -2.64 11.34 -2.84
N GLY A 37 -2.07 10.44 -2.05
CA GLY A 37 -2.69 9.14 -1.81
C GLY A 37 -3.85 9.21 -0.84
N SER A 38 -4.72 8.20 -0.92
CA SER A 38 -5.87 8.04 -0.06
C SER A 38 -5.86 6.65 0.58
N PHE A 39 -5.96 6.60 1.89
CA PHE A 39 -6.07 5.33 2.59
C PHE A 39 -7.52 4.86 2.51
N ILE A 40 -7.73 3.62 2.08
CA ILE A 40 -9.08 3.10 1.90
C ILE A 40 -9.50 2.20 3.07
N THR A 41 -8.74 1.15 3.35
CA THR A 41 -9.11 0.23 4.43
C THR A 41 -7.96 -0.68 4.82
N PHE A 42 -8.08 -1.26 6.01
CA PHE A 42 -7.27 -2.41 6.40
C PHE A 42 -8.14 -3.37 7.20
N ASP A 43 -7.75 -4.65 7.19
CA ASP A 43 -8.48 -5.68 7.91
C ASP A 43 -7.47 -6.72 8.40
N ASP A 44 -7.43 -6.94 9.70
CA ASP A 44 -6.56 -7.93 10.32
C ASP A 44 -7.14 -9.34 10.32
N ASN A 45 -8.40 -9.47 9.91
CA ASN A 45 -9.15 -10.72 9.96
C ASN A 45 -9.88 -11.00 8.64
N ARG A 46 -9.21 -10.75 7.51
CA ARG A 46 -9.82 -10.98 6.21
C ARG A 46 -10.26 -12.43 6.05
N VAL A 47 -11.30 -12.66 5.28
CA VAL A 47 -11.83 -13.99 5.01
C VAL A 47 -11.50 -14.38 3.57
N VAL A 48 -10.82 -15.51 3.39
CA VAL A 48 -10.59 -16.08 2.06
C VAL A 48 -11.78 -16.97 1.75
N LEU A 49 -12.54 -16.60 0.74
CA LEU A 49 -13.72 -17.35 0.36
C LEU A 49 -13.41 -18.55 -0.53
N GLU A 50 -12.36 -18.46 -1.30
CA GLU A 50 -11.99 -19.51 -2.24
C GLU A 50 -10.57 -19.30 -2.71
N GLY A 51 -9.86 -20.37 -2.98
CA GLY A 51 -8.54 -20.35 -3.56
C GLY A 51 -7.41 -20.42 -2.56
N ILE A 52 -6.20 -20.15 -3.04
CA ILE A 52 -4.99 -20.23 -2.22
C ILE A 52 -4.94 -19.04 -1.26
N GLU A 53 -4.65 -19.33 0.00
CA GLU A 53 -4.54 -18.29 1.01
C GLU A 53 -3.34 -17.39 0.72
N PRO A 54 -3.52 -16.06 0.67
CA PRO A 54 -2.39 -15.13 0.53
C PRO A 54 -1.59 -15.09 1.84
N VAL A 55 -0.50 -14.31 1.86
CA VAL A 55 0.27 -14.08 3.09
C VAL A 55 -0.71 -13.75 4.22
N PRO A 56 -0.69 -14.50 5.34
CA PRO A 56 -1.66 -14.29 6.41
C PRO A 56 -1.40 -12.99 7.16
N GLY A 57 -2.41 -12.52 7.88
CA GLY A 57 -2.31 -11.33 8.71
C GLY A 57 -3.17 -10.20 8.18
N ARG A 58 -2.56 -9.05 7.90
CA ARG A 58 -3.29 -7.84 7.53
C ARG A 58 -3.43 -7.69 6.02
N ALA A 59 -4.64 -7.30 5.58
CA ALA A 59 -4.88 -6.84 4.23
C ALA A 59 -5.04 -5.31 4.27
N ILE A 60 -4.45 -4.61 3.31
CA ILE A 60 -4.54 -3.14 3.26
C ILE A 60 -4.82 -2.73 1.82
N ILE A 61 -5.67 -1.71 1.65
CA ILE A 61 -5.89 -1.10 0.35
C ILE A 61 -5.76 0.41 0.49
N PHE A 62 -4.95 1.00 -0.38
CA PHE A 62 -4.88 2.46 -0.53
C PHE A 62 -4.73 2.79 -2.00
N SER A 63 -4.85 4.06 -2.35
CA SER A 63 -4.89 4.46 -3.75
C SER A 63 -4.15 5.75 -4.01
N PHE A 64 -3.82 5.97 -5.29
CA PHE A 64 -3.29 7.24 -5.77
C PHE A 64 -4.12 7.67 -6.98
N PRO A 65 -4.28 8.98 -7.20
CA PRO A 65 -5.10 9.48 -8.31
C PRO A 65 -4.54 9.19 -9.69
N SER A 66 -3.25 8.80 -9.77
CA SER A 66 -2.60 8.50 -11.04
C SER A 66 -1.42 7.56 -10.83
N GLU A 67 -0.96 6.93 -11.93
CA GLU A 67 0.26 6.14 -11.89
C GLU A 67 1.48 7.00 -11.55
N GLU A 68 1.49 8.24 -12.05
CA GLU A 68 2.58 9.18 -11.76
C GLU A 68 2.72 9.43 -10.26
N ASP A 69 1.60 9.70 -9.58
CA ASP A 69 1.63 9.90 -8.12
C ASP A 69 2.12 8.65 -7.39
N ALA A 70 1.67 7.48 -7.82
CA ALA A 70 2.10 6.22 -7.23
C ALA A 70 3.59 5.98 -7.45
N ASP A 71 4.09 6.26 -8.65
CA ASP A 71 5.51 6.14 -8.97
C ASP A 71 6.35 7.11 -8.16
N ASN A 72 5.89 8.36 -8.02
CA ASN A 72 6.59 9.36 -7.22
C ASN A 72 6.65 8.95 -5.74
N TRP A 73 5.58 8.37 -5.23
CA TRP A 73 5.54 7.83 -3.87
C TRP A 73 6.55 6.69 -3.71
N TRP A 74 6.53 5.73 -4.63
CA TRP A 74 7.42 4.56 -4.56
C TRP A 74 8.89 4.96 -4.66
N ASN A 75 9.18 5.93 -5.50
CA ASN A 75 10.56 6.38 -5.74
C ASN A 75 11.03 7.49 -4.80
N ASP A 76 10.19 7.92 -3.87
CA ASP A 76 10.56 8.91 -2.86
C ASP A 76 11.62 8.32 -1.94
N GLU A 77 12.79 8.94 -1.90
CA GLU A 77 13.92 8.45 -1.11
C GLU A 77 13.58 8.34 0.38
N GLY A 78 12.83 9.30 0.91
CA GLY A 78 12.39 9.26 2.30
C GLY A 78 11.46 8.09 2.56
N TYR A 79 10.53 7.85 1.66
CA TYR A 79 9.64 6.70 1.78
C TYR A 79 10.42 5.38 1.72
N GLN A 80 11.36 5.25 0.78
CA GLN A 80 12.17 4.04 0.67
C GLN A 80 13.03 3.81 1.91
N GLU A 81 13.56 4.89 2.50
CA GLU A 81 14.30 4.79 3.75
C GLU A 81 13.40 4.30 4.89
N LEU A 82 12.19 4.87 4.99
CA LEU A 82 11.20 4.43 5.97
C LEU A 82 10.81 2.96 5.76
N SER A 83 10.72 2.53 4.50
CA SER A 83 10.32 1.17 4.14
C SER A 83 11.29 0.09 4.58
N LYS A 84 12.52 0.46 4.94
CA LYS A 84 13.47 -0.51 5.50
C LYS A 84 12.93 -1.13 6.78
N HIS A 85 12.21 -0.36 7.59
CA HIS A 85 11.59 -0.87 8.81
C HIS A 85 10.48 -1.88 8.49
N ARG A 86 9.67 -1.60 7.48
CA ARG A 86 8.63 -2.53 7.03
C ARG A 86 9.24 -3.83 6.49
N ARG A 87 10.27 -3.72 5.67
CA ARG A 87 10.93 -4.90 5.09
C ARG A 87 11.56 -5.77 6.15
N ALA A 88 12.12 -5.16 7.20
CA ALA A 88 12.71 -5.89 8.30
C ALA A 88 11.68 -6.59 9.19
N ALA A 89 10.46 -6.07 9.21
CA ALA A 89 9.43 -6.46 10.19
C ALA A 89 8.31 -7.33 9.61
N THR A 90 8.27 -7.55 8.29
CA THR A 90 7.11 -8.19 7.66
C THR A 90 7.49 -9.19 6.58
N ASP A 91 6.58 -10.15 6.37
CA ASP A 91 6.46 -10.88 5.11
C ASP A 91 5.32 -10.20 4.36
N ILE A 92 5.54 -9.82 3.11
CA ILE A 92 4.59 -8.94 2.42
C ILE A 92 4.49 -9.27 0.94
N THR A 93 3.27 -9.13 0.41
CA THR A 93 3.00 -9.00 -1.01
C THR A 93 2.33 -7.66 -1.21
N LEU A 94 2.91 -6.82 -2.05
CA LEU A 94 2.40 -5.51 -2.37
C LEU A 94 2.24 -5.41 -3.87
N GLN A 95 1.00 -5.19 -4.32
CA GLN A 95 0.67 -5.14 -5.75
C GLN A 95 0.05 -3.79 -6.09
N ARG A 96 0.33 -3.32 -7.29
CA ARG A 96 -0.34 -2.14 -7.84
C ARG A 96 -1.24 -2.59 -8.97
N ILE A 97 -2.53 -2.24 -8.90
CA ILE A 97 -3.49 -2.53 -9.94
C ILE A 97 -4.15 -1.25 -10.41
N LYS A 98 -4.51 -1.20 -11.67
CA LYS A 98 -5.18 -0.03 -12.25
C LYS A 98 -6.68 -0.10 -11.97
N GLY A 99 -7.25 1.06 -11.68
CA GLY A 99 -8.69 1.20 -11.62
C GLY A 99 -9.28 1.29 -13.03
N LEU A 100 -10.57 1.43 -13.07
CA LEU A 100 -11.26 1.60 -14.35
C LEU A 100 -11.14 3.06 -14.81
N PRO A 101 -11.03 3.30 -16.13
CA PRO A 101 -11.06 4.67 -16.64
C PRO A 101 -12.35 5.35 -16.26
N PRO A 102 -12.33 6.67 -16.06
CA PRO A 102 -13.58 7.41 -15.82
C PRO A 102 -14.54 7.23 -16.99
N ARG A 103 -15.83 7.15 -16.69
CA ARG A 103 -16.87 7.11 -17.72
C ARG A 103 -17.14 8.54 -18.18
N THR A 104 -17.27 8.70 -19.48
CA THR A 104 -17.62 9.98 -20.09
C THR A 104 -19.11 10.04 -20.41
#